data_ca5ba0592f1f0cf14fd38f132d3f6c37
#
_entry.id   ca5ba0592f1f0cf14fd38f132d3f6c37
#
_cell.length_a   1.000
_cell.length_b   1.000
_cell.length_c   1.000
_cell.angle_alpha   90.00
_cell.angle_beta   90.00
_cell.angle_gamma   90.00
#
_symmetry.space_group_name_H-M   'P 1'
#
loop_
_entity.id
_entity.type
_entity.pdbx_description
1 polymer ?
#
loop_
_entity_poly.entity_id
_entity_poly.type
_entity_poly.pdbx_seq_one_letter_code
_entity_poly.pdbx_strand_id
1 'polypeptide(L)'
;MITLITPTGVRKKQFELCARWMRQQTYEGDVTWIIVDDGAQRTTDLITADFRPRWTIEKIYPKPSWSHGMNTQGRNLGEALMLIEKKYINSECIFVIEDDDYYKPNYLERMIANFENYDLVGEKNTIYYNVNFRRHITNANTAHASLFQTAFTPRLIPLVRSCLRHKFIDAELWRLAHNKYLFKEDDLAVGIKGMPGRAGIGAGHGKLMNMKQDFNLLYLKKLIGNDTVHYERYYSNNSQPRYDVLAHKRHR
;
A
#
# COMPACT_ATOMS: atom_id res chain seq x y z
N MET A 1 6.80 13.94 -14.11
CA MET A 1 6.15 12.59 -14.16
C MET A 1 6.53 11.81 -12.92
N ILE A 2 5.54 11.17 -12.27
CA ILE A 2 5.75 10.28 -11.12
C ILE A 2 5.43 8.83 -11.47
N THR A 3 5.96 7.89 -10.70
CA THR A 3 5.68 6.46 -10.89
C THR A 3 5.04 5.87 -9.63
N LEU A 4 3.97 5.09 -9.79
CA LEU A 4 3.33 4.32 -8.73
C LEU A 4 3.60 2.84 -8.94
N ILE A 5 3.83 2.10 -7.85
CA ILE A 5 3.96 0.64 -7.86
C ILE A 5 2.87 0.04 -6.98
N THR A 6 2.06 -0.86 -7.54
CA THR A 6 1.07 -1.62 -6.78
C THR A 6 1.29 -3.12 -6.92
N PRO A 7 1.87 -3.78 -5.90
CA PRO A 7 1.84 -5.23 -5.80
C PRO A 7 0.42 -5.71 -5.50
N THR A 8 -0.12 -6.62 -6.30
CA THR A 8 -1.45 -7.20 -6.10
C THR A 8 -1.48 -8.67 -6.51
N GLY A 9 -2.62 -9.33 -6.41
CA GLY A 9 -2.88 -10.69 -6.87
C GLY A 9 -3.84 -11.44 -5.97
N VAL A 10 -4.87 -12.07 -6.57
CA VAL A 10 -5.95 -12.79 -5.87
C VAL A 10 -6.73 -11.88 -4.89
N ARG A 11 -6.76 -10.57 -5.16
CA ARG A 11 -7.31 -9.52 -4.28
C ARG A 11 -8.21 -8.54 -5.06
N LYS A 12 -9.10 -9.08 -5.91
CA LYS A 12 -9.94 -8.29 -6.82
C LYS A 12 -10.67 -7.14 -6.12
N LYS A 13 -11.30 -7.42 -4.95
CA LYS A 13 -12.08 -6.39 -4.23
C LYS A 13 -11.20 -5.28 -3.65
N GLN A 14 -10.05 -5.62 -3.12
CA GLN A 14 -9.08 -4.65 -2.64
C GLN A 14 -8.58 -3.79 -3.78
N PHE A 15 -8.17 -4.40 -4.89
CA PHE A 15 -7.68 -3.68 -6.05
C PHE A 15 -8.77 -2.80 -6.71
N GLU A 16 -10.03 -3.21 -6.73
CA GLU A 16 -11.16 -2.37 -7.17
C GLU A 16 -11.24 -1.06 -6.36
N LEU A 17 -11.07 -1.14 -5.04
CA LEU A 17 -11.05 0.05 -4.17
C LEU A 17 -9.78 0.88 -4.39
N CYS A 18 -8.60 0.26 -4.45
CA CYS A 18 -7.36 0.95 -4.77
C CYS A 18 -7.48 1.74 -6.09
N ALA A 19 -7.99 1.11 -7.16
CA ALA A 19 -8.21 1.79 -8.43
C ALA A 19 -9.20 2.96 -8.31
N ARG A 20 -10.22 2.84 -7.46
CA ARG A 20 -11.14 3.95 -7.15
C ARG A 20 -10.39 5.11 -6.48
N TRP A 21 -9.56 4.85 -5.46
CA TRP A 21 -8.79 5.89 -4.78
C TRP A 21 -7.77 6.55 -5.70
N MET A 22 -7.16 5.79 -6.59
CA MET A 22 -6.25 6.35 -7.60
C MET A 22 -6.99 7.19 -8.66
N ARG A 23 -8.21 6.84 -9.05
CA ARG A 23 -9.04 7.70 -9.94
C ARG A 23 -9.41 9.03 -9.31
N GLN A 24 -9.52 9.11 -8.00
CA GLN A 24 -9.91 10.30 -7.26
C GLN A 24 -8.74 11.23 -6.94
N GLN A 25 -7.49 10.83 -7.24
CA GLN A 25 -6.33 11.67 -6.94
C GLN A 25 -6.43 13.02 -7.66
N THR A 26 -6.14 14.11 -6.95
CA THR A 26 -6.19 15.48 -7.49
C THR A 26 -4.93 15.86 -8.26
N TYR A 27 -3.86 15.08 -8.16
CA TYR A 27 -2.64 15.29 -8.91
C TYR A 27 -2.90 15.25 -10.42
N GLU A 28 -2.55 16.34 -11.11
CA GLU A 28 -2.82 16.53 -12.55
C GLU A 28 -1.62 16.24 -13.46
N GLY A 29 -0.46 15.95 -12.88
CA GLY A 29 0.76 15.60 -13.64
C GLY A 29 0.69 14.23 -14.29
N ASP A 30 1.71 13.94 -15.10
CA ASP A 30 1.84 12.62 -15.74
C ASP A 30 2.17 11.53 -14.72
N VAL A 31 1.47 10.42 -14.80
CA VAL A 31 1.63 9.28 -13.89
C VAL A 31 1.87 8.01 -14.68
N THR A 32 2.90 7.25 -14.34
CA THR A 32 3.04 5.86 -14.72
C THR A 32 2.62 4.98 -13.54
N TRP A 33 1.59 4.17 -13.71
CA TRP A 33 1.15 3.22 -12.69
C TRP A 33 1.50 1.79 -13.07
N ILE A 34 2.49 1.21 -12.38
CA ILE A 34 2.97 -0.16 -12.59
C ILE A 34 2.24 -1.09 -11.63
N ILE A 35 1.41 -1.95 -12.17
CA ILE A 35 0.62 -2.94 -11.43
C ILE A 35 1.29 -4.30 -11.62
N VAL A 36 1.74 -4.90 -10.50
CA VAL A 36 2.36 -6.23 -10.51
C VAL A 36 1.36 -7.23 -9.93
N ASP A 37 0.62 -7.89 -10.82
CA ASP A 37 -0.44 -8.85 -10.47
C ASP A 37 0.10 -10.29 -10.53
N ASP A 38 0.38 -10.88 -9.38
CA ASP A 38 0.87 -12.25 -9.26
C ASP A 38 -0.25 -13.30 -9.15
N GLY A 39 -1.50 -12.89 -9.33
CA GLY A 39 -2.64 -13.80 -9.34
C GLY A 39 -2.64 -14.74 -10.55
N ALA A 40 -3.24 -15.92 -10.39
CA ALA A 40 -3.45 -16.84 -11.50
C ALA A 40 -4.46 -16.27 -12.53
N GLN A 41 -5.42 -15.47 -12.07
CA GLN A 41 -6.40 -14.77 -12.89
C GLN A 41 -6.03 -13.29 -12.99
N ARG A 42 -6.01 -12.76 -14.22
CA ARG A 42 -5.70 -11.35 -14.53
C ARG A 42 -6.92 -10.46 -14.28
N THR A 43 -7.22 -10.22 -13.00
CA THR A 43 -8.40 -9.42 -12.63
C THR A 43 -8.20 -7.92 -12.78
N THR A 44 -6.96 -7.47 -12.90
CA THR A 44 -6.60 -6.05 -13.00
C THR A 44 -6.90 -5.44 -14.37
N ASP A 45 -7.00 -6.25 -15.44
CA ASP A 45 -7.17 -5.76 -16.80
C ASP A 45 -8.47 -4.96 -16.99
N LEU A 46 -9.59 -5.49 -16.53
CA LEU A 46 -10.90 -4.85 -16.64
C LEU A 46 -11.05 -3.61 -15.75
N ILE A 47 -10.34 -3.59 -14.60
CA ILE A 47 -10.45 -2.52 -13.61
C ILE A 47 -9.72 -1.26 -14.07
N THR A 48 -8.68 -1.41 -14.86
CA THR A 48 -7.82 -0.31 -15.32
C THR A 48 -8.04 0.09 -16.78
N ALA A 49 -9.01 -0.49 -17.46
CA ALA A 49 -9.43 -0.03 -18.79
C ALA A 49 -9.92 1.43 -18.72
N ASP A 50 -9.51 2.25 -19.66
CA ASP A 50 -9.88 3.67 -19.79
C ASP A 50 -9.74 4.44 -18.45
N PHE A 51 -8.57 4.33 -17.81
CA PHE A 51 -8.40 4.75 -16.43
C PHE A 51 -8.50 6.27 -16.25
N ARG A 52 -7.52 7.02 -16.71
CA ARG A 52 -7.46 8.50 -16.61
C ARG A 52 -6.59 9.08 -17.72
N PRO A 53 -6.90 10.27 -18.25
CA PRO A 53 -5.96 11.03 -19.07
C PRO A 53 -4.63 11.22 -18.32
N ARG A 54 -3.51 11.22 -19.05
CA ARG A 54 -2.15 11.40 -18.51
C ARG A 54 -1.65 10.27 -17.57
N TRP A 55 -2.42 9.18 -17.43
CA TRP A 55 -2.00 7.98 -16.71
C TRP A 55 -1.62 6.87 -17.68
N THR A 56 -0.37 6.44 -17.65
CA THR A 56 0.12 5.26 -18.35
C THR A 56 0.03 4.06 -17.42
N ILE A 57 -0.67 3.01 -17.82
CA ILE A 57 -0.81 1.79 -17.02
C ILE A 57 0.10 0.72 -17.58
N GLU A 58 1.06 0.27 -16.81
CA GLU A 58 1.91 -0.88 -17.08
C GLU A 58 1.50 -2.06 -16.21
N LYS A 59 1.47 -3.27 -16.77
CA LYS A 59 1.08 -4.49 -16.06
C LYS A 59 2.16 -5.53 -16.18
N ILE A 60 2.51 -6.14 -15.06
CA ILE A 60 3.48 -7.23 -14.95
C ILE A 60 2.79 -8.42 -14.30
N TYR A 61 2.98 -9.60 -14.87
CA TYR A 61 2.42 -10.86 -14.41
C TYR A 61 3.52 -11.86 -14.08
N PRO A 62 4.11 -11.78 -12.86
CA PRO A 62 5.24 -12.62 -12.48
C PRO A 62 4.90 -14.11 -12.48
N LYS A 63 5.90 -14.93 -12.78
CA LYS A 63 5.79 -16.39 -12.67
C LYS A 63 6.82 -16.91 -11.64
N PRO A 64 6.48 -17.96 -10.88
CA PRO A 64 5.16 -18.60 -10.78
C PRO A 64 4.11 -17.64 -10.17
N SER A 65 2.84 -17.88 -10.48
CA SER A 65 1.73 -17.15 -9.81
C SER A 65 1.74 -17.42 -8.32
N TRP A 66 1.16 -16.51 -7.54
CA TRP A 66 1.05 -16.68 -6.11
C TRP A 66 0.28 -17.96 -5.73
N SER A 67 0.77 -18.65 -4.72
CA SER A 67 0.08 -19.74 -4.05
C SER A 67 0.09 -19.52 -2.53
N HIS A 68 -0.81 -20.22 -1.82
CA HIS A 68 -0.94 -20.09 -0.37
C HIS A 68 0.40 -20.29 0.35
N GLY A 69 0.71 -19.43 1.31
CA GLY A 69 1.96 -19.45 2.08
C GLY A 69 3.14 -18.68 1.47
N MET A 70 3.05 -18.23 0.22
CA MET A 70 4.10 -17.42 -0.39
C MET A 70 4.03 -15.96 0.06
N ASN A 71 5.18 -15.38 0.43
CA ASN A 71 5.34 -13.94 0.52
C ASN A 71 6.02 -13.43 -0.75
N THR A 72 5.27 -12.76 -1.61
CA THR A 72 5.75 -12.30 -2.91
C THR A 72 5.90 -10.78 -3.01
N GLN A 73 5.68 -10.03 -1.94
CA GLN A 73 5.75 -8.57 -1.96
C GLN A 73 7.11 -8.07 -2.47
N GLY A 74 8.21 -8.59 -1.91
CA GLY A 74 9.56 -8.20 -2.35
C GLY A 74 9.83 -8.55 -3.81
N ARG A 75 9.42 -9.74 -4.27
CA ARG A 75 9.51 -10.13 -5.69
C ARG A 75 8.75 -9.15 -6.58
N ASN A 76 7.50 -8.88 -6.25
CA ASN A 76 6.63 -8.04 -7.07
C ASN A 76 7.14 -6.59 -7.15
N LEU A 77 7.68 -6.06 -6.05
CA LEU A 77 8.38 -4.77 -6.06
C LEU A 77 9.63 -4.83 -6.94
N GLY A 78 10.41 -5.90 -6.87
CA GLY A 78 11.62 -6.10 -7.69
C GLY A 78 11.32 -6.09 -9.18
N GLU A 79 10.24 -6.75 -9.63
CA GLU A 79 9.77 -6.72 -11.03
C GLU A 79 9.42 -5.30 -11.49
N ALA A 80 8.71 -4.53 -10.64
CA ALA A 80 8.41 -3.14 -10.95
C ALA A 80 9.68 -2.28 -11.05
N LEU A 81 10.62 -2.43 -10.12
CA LEU A 81 11.89 -1.69 -10.13
C LEU A 81 12.72 -1.99 -11.37
N MET A 82 12.74 -3.23 -11.87
CA MET A 82 13.40 -3.56 -13.15
C MET A 82 12.77 -2.81 -14.33
N LEU A 83 11.44 -2.70 -14.38
CA LEU A 83 10.76 -1.94 -15.42
C LEU A 83 11.06 -0.44 -15.31
N ILE A 84 11.10 0.11 -14.09
CA ILE A 84 11.42 1.52 -13.85
C ILE A 84 12.83 1.84 -14.34
N GLU A 85 13.83 1.04 -13.99
CA GLU A 85 15.21 1.24 -14.45
C GLU A 85 15.33 1.22 -15.97
N LYS A 86 14.53 0.36 -16.63
CA LYS A 86 14.54 0.24 -18.09
C LYS A 86 13.84 1.38 -18.82
N LYS A 87 12.71 1.88 -18.30
CA LYS A 87 11.83 2.79 -19.03
C LYS A 87 11.54 4.12 -18.32
N TYR A 88 11.58 4.16 -17.00
CA TYR A 88 11.03 5.24 -16.19
C TYR A 88 12.01 5.81 -15.17
N ILE A 89 13.31 5.63 -15.38
CA ILE A 89 14.38 6.08 -14.47
C ILE A 89 14.37 7.60 -14.23
N ASN A 90 13.77 8.37 -15.13
CA ASN A 90 13.64 9.81 -15.04
C ASN A 90 12.38 10.27 -14.28
N SER A 91 11.69 9.36 -13.58
CA SER A 91 10.59 9.74 -12.68
C SER A 91 11.10 10.66 -11.58
N GLU A 92 10.32 11.67 -11.23
CA GLU A 92 10.66 12.57 -10.10
C GLU A 92 10.68 11.78 -8.78
N CYS A 93 9.67 10.94 -8.59
CA CYS A 93 9.58 10.05 -7.44
C CYS A 93 8.76 8.79 -7.75
N ILE A 94 8.92 7.78 -6.90
CA ILE A 94 8.30 6.47 -6.98
C ILE A 94 7.51 6.25 -5.69
N PHE A 95 6.23 5.92 -5.79
CA PHE A 95 5.33 5.62 -4.68
C PHE A 95 5.08 4.12 -4.59
N VAL A 96 4.99 3.60 -3.38
CA VAL A 96 4.42 2.26 -3.16
C VAL A 96 2.96 2.44 -2.73
N ILE A 97 2.06 1.94 -3.54
CA ILE A 97 0.61 1.96 -3.31
C ILE A 97 0.16 0.52 -3.00
N GLU A 98 -0.16 0.22 -1.76
CA GLU A 98 -0.69 -1.10 -1.39
C GLU A 98 -2.18 -1.17 -1.73
N ASP A 99 -2.60 -2.28 -2.34
CA ASP A 99 -3.93 -2.43 -2.94
C ASP A 99 -5.08 -2.58 -1.93
N ASP A 100 -4.80 -2.80 -0.66
CA ASP A 100 -5.80 -2.92 0.41
C ASP A 100 -5.98 -1.64 1.24
N ASP A 101 -5.18 -0.60 1.01
CA ASP A 101 -5.19 0.60 1.83
C ASP A 101 -5.99 1.74 1.18
N TYR A 102 -6.42 2.69 2.00
CA TYR A 102 -7.14 3.88 1.57
C TYR A 102 -6.18 5.06 1.37
N TYR A 103 -6.42 5.84 0.32
CA TYR A 103 -5.65 7.04 -0.02
C TYR A 103 -6.60 8.21 -0.23
N LYS A 104 -6.39 9.33 0.49
CA LYS A 104 -7.15 10.56 0.28
C LYS A 104 -6.93 11.12 -1.13
N PRO A 105 -7.89 11.87 -1.68
CA PRO A 105 -7.74 12.42 -3.03
C PRO A 105 -6.49 13.29 -3.25
N ASN A 106 -6.02 13.98 -2.25
CA ASN A 106 -4.83 14.83 -2.32
C ASN A 106 -3.52 14.13 -1.88
N TYR A 107 -3.53 12.80 -1.72
CA TYR A 107 -2.36 12.04 -1.22
C TYR A 107 -1.11 12.28 -2.06
N LEU A 108 -1.20 12.13 -3.39
CA LEU A 108 -0.04 12.28 -4.28
C LEU A 108 0.52 13.70 -4.24
N GLU A 109 -0.33 14.73 -4.31
CA GLU A 109 0.10 16.13 -4.26
C GLU A 109 0.83 16.46 -2.94
N ARG A 110 0.24 16.03 -1.81
CA ARG A 110 0.81 16.30 -0.48
C ARG A 110 2.13 15.58 -0.29
N MET A 111 2.26 14.36 -0.77
CA MET A 111 3.51 13.62 -0.72
C MET A 111 4.60 14.29 -1.56
N ILE A 112 4.27 14.68 -2.81
CA ILE A 112 5.21 15.32 -3.74
C ILE A 112 5.75 16.64 -3.16
N ALA A 113 4.91 17.46 -2.55
CA ALA A 113 5.29 18.73 -1.95
C ALA A 113 6.38 18.61 -0.87
N ASN A 114 6.65 17.41 -0.36
CA ASN A 114 7.67 17.15 0.65
C ASN A 114 9.01 16.64 0.07
N PHE A 115 9.14 16.53 -1.28
CA PHE A 115 10.35 15.95 -1.90
C PHE A 115 11.49 16.93 -2.14
N GLU A 116 11.30 18.23 -1.98
CA GLU A 116 12.25 19.29 -2.44
C GLU A 116 13.75 18.93 -2.32
N ASN A 117 14.18 18.37 -1.18
CA ASN A 117 15.59 18.08 -0.91
C ASN A 117 15.83 16.66 -0.37
N TYR A 118 14.83 15.78 -0.44
CA TYR A 118 14.88 14.45 0.17
C TYR A 118 14.76 13.34 -0.86
N ASP A 119 15.46 12.23 -0.63
CA ASP A 119 15.39 11.04 -1.48
C ASP A 119 14.34 10.02 -0.99
N LEU A 120 13.98 10.08 0.29
CA LEU A 120 12.96 9.24 0.90
C LEU A 120 12.00 10.12 1.71
N VAL A 121 10.72 10.04 1.38
CA VAL A 121 9.67 10.83 2.03
C VAL A 121 8.55 9.90 2.50
N GLY A 122 7.99 10.17 3.67
CA GLY A 122 6.86 9.40 4.16
C GLY A 122 6.10 10.09 5.28
N GLU A 123 4.83 9.68 5.41
CA GLU A 123 3.96 10.14 6.47
C GLU A 123 4.16 9.29 7.72
N LYS A 124 4.43 9.94 8.86
CA LYS A 124 4.48 9.28 10.17
C LYS A 124 3.09 9.12 10.77
N ASN A 125 2.99 8.40 11.88
CA ASN A 125 1.74 8.15 12.61
C ASN A 125 0.72 7.33 11.80
N THR A 126 1.14 6.16 11.34
CA THR A 126 0.29 5.26 10.59
C THR A 126 -0.96 4.86 11.34
N ILE A 127 -2.12 5.08 10.75
CA ILE A 127 -3.39 4.56 11.24
C ILE A 127 -3.70 3.24 10.55
N TYR A 128 -3.99 2.22 11.35
CA TYR A 128 -4.55 0.96 10.87
C TYR A 128 -5.99 0.81 11.36
N TYR A 129 -6.88 0.48 10.44
CA TYR A 129 -8.28 0.20 10.70
C TYR A 129 -8.65 -1.19 10.23
N ASN A 130 -9.11 -2.05 11.15
CA ASN A 130 -9.60 -3.38 10.82
C ASN A 130 -11.12 -3.34 10.61
N VAL A 131 -11.55 -3.49 9.36
CA VAL A 131 -12.96 -3.38 8.97
C VAL A 131 -13.80 -4.57 9.44
N ASN A 132 -13.18 -5.74 9.60
CA ASN A 132 -13.88 -6.94 10.07
C ASN A 132 -14.23 -6.86 11.56
N PHE A 133 -13.39 -6.24 12.37
CA PHE A 133 -13.59 -6.12 13.83
C PHE A 133 -14.02 -4.72 14.27
N ARG A 134 -14.10 -3.76 13.33
CA ARG A 134 -14.34 -2.34 13.63
C ARG A 134 -13.43 -1.83 14.74
N ARG A 135 -12.13 -1.99 14.54
CA ARG A 135 -11.10 -1.57 15.48
C ARG A 135 -9.99 -0.80 14.78
N HIS A 136 -9.42 0.15 15.49
CA HIS A 136 -8.34 0.96 14.96
C HIS A 136 -7.20 1.14 15.95
N ILE A 137 -6.02 1.45 15.43
CA ILE A 137 -4.85 1.85 16.20
C ILE A 137 -4.07 2.91 15.42
N THR A 138 -3.51 3.88 16.12
CA THR A 138 -2.52 4.80 15.57
C THR A 138 -1.15 4.41 16.10
N ASN A 139 -0.25 4.05 15.21
CA ASN A 139 1.14 3.80 15.56
C ASN A 139 1.93 5.10 15.41
N ALA A 140 2.45 5.60 16.51
CA ALA A 140 3.33 6.77 16.54
C ALA A 140 4.73 6.37 16.03
N ASN A 141 4.87 6.17 14.71
CA ASN A 141 6.15 5.87 14.09
C ASN A 141 6.99 7.15 14.04
N THR A 142 8.08 7.18 14.80
CA THR A 142 9.01 8.34 14.84
C THR A 142 10.23 8.14 13.97
N ALA A 143 10.53 6.92 13.55
CA ALA A 143 11.73 6.54 12.83
C ALA A 143 11.49 6.07 11.38
N HIS A 144 10.26 5.70 11.03
CA HIS A 144 9.91 5.21 9.69
C HIS A 144 8.45 5.46 9.35
N ALA A 145 8.13 5.53 8.07
CA ALA A 145 6.76 5.42 7.55
C ALA A 145 6.48 3.96 7.14
N SER A 146 5.22 3.56 7.16
CA SER A 146 4.80 2.29 6.58
C SER A 146 5.00 2.29 5.07
N LEU A 147 5.13 1.12 4.46
CA LEU A 147 5.47 1.01 3.03
C LEU A 147 4.45 1.76 2.15
N PHE A 148 3.17 1.62 2.43
CA PHE A 148 2.10 2.30 1.69
C PHE A 148 2.04 3.83 1.90
N GLN A 149 2.80 4.36 2.85
CA GLN A 149 2.96 5.79 3.13
C GLN A 149 4.37 6.27 2.76
N THR A 150 5.08 5.53 1.91
CA THR A 150 6.47 5.79 1.56
C THR A 150 6.59 6.06 0.07
N ALA A 151 7.35 7.09 -0.26
CA ALA A 151 7.79 7.37 -1.62
C ALA A 151 9.28 7.73 -1.64
N PHE A 152 9.95 7.47 -2.77
CA PHE A 152 11.40 7.66 -2.88
C PHE A 152 11.81 8.10 -4.30
N THR A 153 12.97 8.75 -4.42
CA THR A 153 13.55 9.09 -5.72
C THR A 153 14.17 7.86 -6.39
N PRO A 154 14.30 7.82 -7.72
CA PRO A 154 14.98 6.73 -8.43
C PRO A 154 16.41 6.44 -7.95
N ARG A 155 17.09 7.43 -7.34
CA ARG A 155 18.42 7.24 -6.73
C ARG A 155 18.47 6.16 -5.67
N LEU A 156 17.35 5.93 -4.98
CA LEU A 156 17.25 4.89 -3.94
C LEU A 156 16.90 3.49 -4.47
N ILE A 157 16.69 3.28 -5.77
CA ILE A 157 16.36 1.97 -6.31
C ILE A 157 17.36 0.88 -5.86
N PRO A 158 18.69 1.07 -5.91
CA PRO A 158 19.63 0.05 -5.43
C PRO A 158 19.44 -0.27 -3.95
N LEU A 159 19.18 0.73 -3.10
CA LEU A 159 18.91 0.55 -1.68
C LEU A 159 17.59 -0.19 -1.45
N VAL A 160 16.50 0.24 -2.09
CA VAL A 160 15.20 -0.44 -2.01
C VAL A 160 15.35 -1.90 -2.39
N ARG A 161 16.05 -2.18 -3.50
CA ARG A 161 16.31 -3.55 -3.98
C ARG A 161 17.02 -4.41 -2.93
N SER A 162 18.01 -3.85 -2.21
CA SER A 162 18.71 -4.58 -1.13
C SER A 162 17.77 -4.93 0.04
N CYS A 163 16.71 -4.16 0.24
CA CYS A 163 15.72 -4.36 1.30
C CYS A 163 14.64 -5.40 0.97
N LEU A 164 14.46 -5.77 -0.31
CA LEU A 164 13.32 -6.61 -0.76
C LEU A 164 13.26 -8.01 -0.13
N ARG A 165 14.38 -8.53 0.38
CA ARG A 165 14.46 -9.82 1.07
C ARG A 165 14.00 -9.77 2.53
N HIS A 166 13.84 -8.56 3.09
CA HIS A 166 13.45 -8.40 4.49
C HIS A 166 11.95 -8.53 4.66
N LYS A 167 11.54 -9.03 5.81
CA LYS A 167 10.13 -9.20 6.16
C LYS A 167 9.39 -7.85 6.23
N PHE A 168 10.06 -6.82 6.74
CA PHE A 168 9.57 -5.45 6.83
C PHE A 168 10.50 -4.57 6.00
N ILE A 169 10.15 -4.44 4.72
CA ILE A 169 10.95 -3.70 3.73
C ILE A 169 11.06 -2.23 4.12
N ASP A 170 9.96 -1.65 4.58
CA ASP A 170 9.85 -0.28 5.05
C ASP A 170 10.82 0.02 6.21
N ALA A 171 10.78 -0.77 7.27
CA ALA A 171 11.64 -0.57 8.44
C ALA A 171 13.13 -0.58 8.05
N GLU A 172 13.53 -1.51 7.17
CA GLU A 172 14.92 -1.61 6.73
C GLU A 172 15.32 -0.47 5.81
N LEU A 173 14.47 -0.10 4.85
CA LEU A 173 14.68 1.04 3.96
C LEU A 173 14.87 2.33 4.76
N TRP A 174 13.95 2.61 5.69
CA TRP A 174 14.02 3.80 6.53
C TRP A 174 15.22 3.80 7.49
N ARG A 175 15.68 2.64 7.93
CA ARG A 175 16.90 2.50 8.75
C ARG A 175 18.15 2.89 7.95
N LEU A 176 18.25 2.44 6.70
CA LEU A 176 19.44 2.57 5.88
C LEU A 176 19.53 3.88 5.08
N ALA A 177 18.40 4.48 4.72
CA ALA A 177 18.39 5.73 3.97
C ALA A 177 18.95 6.89 4.81
N HIS A 178 19.82 7.70 4.20
CA HIS A 178 20.43 8.87 4.85
C HIS A 178 19.62 10.14 4.61
N ASN A 179 19.28 10.45 3.37
CA ASN A 179 18.54 11.64 2.99
C ASN A 179 17.04 11.37 3.00
N LYS A 180 16.39 11.54 4.17
CA LYS A 180 15.00 11.16 4.40
C LYS A 180 14.23 12.20 5.22
N TYR A 181 12.93 12.28 4.96
CA TYR A 181 12.03 13.18 5.67
C TYR A 181 10.72 12.48 6.07
N LEU A 182 10.44 12.48 7.37
CA LEU A 182 9.17 12.04 7.94
C LEU A 182 8.34 13.27 8.30
N PHE A 183 7.32 13.52 7.53
CA PHE A 183 6.39 14.61 7.81
C PHE A 183 5.15 14.10 8.57
N LYS A 184 4.37 15.02 9.11
CA LYS A 184 3.11 14.73 9.77
C LYS A 184 2.00 15.50 9.06
N GLU A 185 1.07 14.76 8.50
CA GLU A 185 -0.19 15.27 7.97
C GLU A 185 -1.35 14.59 8.69
N ASP A 186 -2.56 15.03 8.38
CA ASP A 186 -3.76 14.44 8.97
C ASP A 186 -4.30 13.31 8.09
N ASP A 187 -3.71 12.11 8.25
CA ASP A 187 -4.23 10.86 7.72
C ASP A 187 -4.37 10.82 6.20
N LEU A 188 -3.30 11.12 5.45
CA LEU A 188 -3.31 11.07 3.98
C LEU A 188 -3.58 9.65 3.45
N ALA A 189 -3.11 8.65 4.18
CA ALA A 189 -3.40 7.25 3.89
C ALA A 189 -3.74 6.48 5.16
N VAL A 190 -4.65 5.51 5.04
CA VAL A 190 -5.13 4.67 6.15
C VAL A 190 -4.95 3.21 5.79
N GLY A 191 -4.20 2.48 6.63
CA GLY A 191 -4.02 1.05 6.48
C GLY A 191 -5.29 0.27 6.77
N ILE A 192 -6.01 -0.15 5.75
CA ILE A 192 -7.25 -0.93 5.88
C ILE A 192 -6.90 -2.41 6.01
N LYS A 193 -7.37 -3.03 7.06
CA LYS A 193 -7.12 -4.44 7.38
C LYS A 193 -8.43 -5.19 7.60
N GLY A 194 -8.40 -6.50 7.44
CA GLY A 194 -9.58 -7.34 7.73
C GLY A 194 -10.56 -7.52 6.58
N MET A 195 -10.24 -7.10 5.36
CA MET A 195 -10.98 -7.52 4.18
C MET A 195 -10.73 -9.01 3.91
N PRO A 196 -11.74 -9.77 3.41
CA PRO A 196 -11.58 -11.21 3.15
C PRO A 196 -10.58 -11.46 2.01
N GLY A 197 -9.94 -12.62 2.05
CA GLY A 197 -8.96 -13.08 1.07
C GLY A 197 -7.52 -13.00 1.57
N ARG A 198 -6.57 -12.91 0.64
CA ARG A 198 -5.14 -12.83 0.94
C ARG A 198 -4.84 -11.63 1.83
N ALA A 199 -4.32 -11.87 3.03
CA ALA A 199 -3.94 -10.85 3.98
C ALA A 199 -2.43 -10.58 3.96
N GLY A 200 -2.03 -9.36 4.30
CA GLY A 200 -0.63 -9.01 4.57
C GLY A 200 -0.17 -9.44 5.98
N ILE A 201 1.09 -9.14 6.29
CA ILE A 201 1.74 -9.45 7.57
C ILE A 201 1.79 -8.27 8.55
N GLY A 202 1.28 -7.12 8.14
CA GLY A 202 1.36 -5.87 8.89
C GLY A 202 0.51 -5.83 10.16
N ALA A 203 0.67 -4.75 10.92
CA ALA A 203 -0.14 -4.48 12.11
C ALA A 203 -1.63 -4.38 11.75
N GLY A 204 -2.50 -4.75 12.69
CA GLY A 204 -3.96 -4.71 12.48
C GLY A 204 -4.58 -5.94 11.84
N HIS A 205 -3.79 -6.86 11.25
CA HIS A 205 -4.33 -8.12 10.71
C HIS A 205 -4.63 -9.16 11.80
N GLY A 206 -3.72 -9.40 12.73
CA GLY A 206 -3.85 -10.50 13.69
C GLY A 206 -3.75 -10.11 15.18
N LYS A 207 -3.22 -8.93 15.52
CA LYS A 207 -3.06 -8.47 16.90
C LYS A 207 -4.01 -7.32 17.19
N LEU A 208 -5.18 -7.66 17.75
CA LEU A 208 -6.23 -6.69 18.05
C LEU A 208 -6.20 -6.16 19.50
N MET A 209 -5.29 -6.64 20.35
CA MET A 209 -5.34 -6.42 21.82
C MET A 209 -5.27 -4.96 22.22
N ASN A 210 -4.54 -4.12 21.49
CA ASN A 210 -4.39 -2.69 21.82
C ASN A 210 -5.20 -1.78 20.88
N MET A 211 -6.09 -2.35 20.08
CA MET A 211 -6.91 -1.59 19.15
C MET A 211 -8.20 -1.09 19.83
N LYS A 212 -8.51 0.18 19.64
CA LYS A 212 -9.75 0.83 20.10
C LYS A 212 -10.93 0.37 19.24
N GLN A 213 -12.09 0.19 19.86
CA GLN A 213 -13.33 -0.19 19.18
C GLN A 213 -14.00 1.02 18.52
N ASP A 214 -14.64 0.78 17.38
CA ASP A 214 -15.39 1.77 16.59
C ASP A 214 -16.66 1.12 16.01
N PHE A 215 -17.54 0.60 16.89
CA PHE A 215 -18.73 -0.16 16.46
C PHE A 215 -19.65 0.63 15.53
N ASN A 216 -19.75 1.93 15.71
CA ASN A 216 -20.62 2.81 14.93
C ASN A 216 -19.93 3.41 13.68
N LEU A 217 -18.71 2.99 13.38
CA LEU A 217 -17.91 3.51 12.26
C LEU A 217 -17.65 5.03 12.32
N LEU A 218 -17.81 5.66 13.47
CA LEU A 218 -17.62 7.10 13.62
C LEU A 218 -16.18 7.53 13.38
N TYR A 219 -15.23 6.74 13.87
CA TYR A 219 -13.81 7.01 13.66
C TYR A 219 -13.43 6.77 12.19
N LEU A 220 -13.88 5.66 11.59
CA LEU A 220 -13.63 5.40 10.17
C LEU A 220 -14.25 6.51 9.31
N LYS A 221 -15.49 6.93 9.60
CA LYS A 221 -16.15 8.01 8.88
C LYS A 221 -15.41 9.35 9.01
N LYS A 222 -14.81 9.63 10.17
CA LYS A 222 -13.94 10.79 10.35
C LYS A 222 -12.71 10.74 9.43
N LEU A 223 -12.11 9.55 9.24
CA LEU A 223 -10.90 9.36 8.42
C LEU A 223 -11.17 9.44 6.92
N ILE A 224 -12.21 8.73 6.45
CA ILE A 224 -12.45 8.49 5.02
C ILE A 224 -13.82 9.00 4.53
N GLY A 225 -14.57 9.69 5.36
CA GLY A 225 -15.84 10.32 4.99
C GLY A 225 -16.89 9.31 4.49
N ASN A 226 -17.55 9.66 3.40
CA ASN A 226 -18.61 8.84 2.79
C ASN A 226 -18.08 7.52 2.18
N ASP A 227 -16.78 7.40 1.96
CA ASP A 227 -16.18 6.18 1.45
C ASP A 227 -16.26 5.01 2.45
N THR A 228 -16.63 5.27 3.70
CA THR A 228 -16.98 4.27 4.74
C THR A 228 -17.97 3.21 4.23
N VAL A 229 -18.92 3.58 3.36
CA VAL A 229 -19.92 2.67 2.78
C VAL A 229 -19.30 1.45 2.07
N HIS A 230 -18.08 1.59 1.54
CA HIS A 230 -17.40 0.49 0.87
C HIS A 230 -16.91 -0.60 1.83
N TYR A 231 -16.84 -0.31 3.14
CA TYR A 231 -16.29 -1.18 4.18
C TYR A 231 -17.34 -1.73 5.15
N GLU A 232 -18.53 -1.15 5.22
CA GLU A 232 -19.60 -1.52 6.18
C GLU A 232 -19.98 -3.01 6.17
N ARG A 233 -19.97 -3.61 4.98
CA ARG A 233 -20.33 -5.03 4.76
C ARG A 233 -19.33 -6.05 5.30
N TYR A 234 -18.11 -5.61 5.66
CA TYR A 234 -17.06 -6.55 6.11
C TYR A 234 -17.11 -6.85 7.61
N TYR A 235 -17.98 -6.19 8.35
CA TYR A 235 -18.13 -6.44 9.77
C TYR A 235 -18.66 -7.86 10.04
N SER A 236 -17.96 -8.59 10.91
CA SER A 236 -18.37 -9.91 11.40
C SER A 236 -18.53 -9.87 12.92
N ASN A 237 -19.73 -10.21 13.40
CA ASN A 237 -19.98 -10.37 14.84
C ASN A 237 -19.34 -11.65 15.41
N ASN A 238 -18.80 -12.52 14.55
CA ASN A 238 -18.15 -13.75 14.98
C ASN A 238 -16.71 -13.47 15.42
N SER A 239 -16.40 -13.78 16.65
CA SER A 239 -15.13 -13.54 17.36
C SER A 239 -13.92 -14.35 16.86
N GLN A 240 -14.01 -15.03 15.72
CA GLN A 240 -12.88 -15.75 15.13
C GLN A 240 -12.41 -15.09 13.82
N PRO A 241 -11.13 -14.74 13.71
CA PRO A 241 -10.58 -14.21 12.48
C PRO A 241 -10.57 -15.30 11.41
N ARG A 242 -11.33 -15.08 10.32
CA ARG A 242 -11.20 -15.87 9.08
C ARG A 242 -10.04 -15.32 8.25
N TYR A 243 -8.84 -15.41 8.77
CA TYR A 243 -7.65 -15.05 8.03
C TYR A 243 -6.87 -16.31 7.68
N ASP A 244 -6.54 -16.44 6.40
CA ASP A 244 -5.36 -17.19 5.98
C ASP A 244 -4.11 -16.39 6.41
N VAL A 245 -3.86 -16.37 7.71
CA VAL A 245 -2.61 -15.84 8.24
C VAL A 245 -1.50 -16.73 7.70
N LEU A 246 -0.58 -16.17 6.94
CA LEU A 246 0.65 -16.82 6.54
C LEU A 246 1.27 -17.48 7.77
N ALA A 247 1.07 -18.80 7.88
CA ALA A 247 1.65 -19.59 8.96
C ALA A 247 3.17 -19.59 8.76
N HIS A 248 3.85 -18.72 9.48
CA HIS A 248 5.31 -18.77 9.54
C HIS A 248 5.71 -20.04 10.26
N LYS A 249 6.01 -21.10 9.51
CA LYS A 249 6.87 -22.14 10.03
C LYS A 249 8.19 -21.49 10.39
N ARG A 250 8.46 -21.40 11.69
CA ARG A 250 9.79 -21.11 12.21
C ARG A 250 10.70 -22.24 11.73
N HIS A 251 11.52 -22.01 10.74
CA HIS A 251 12.71 -22.82 10.56
C HIS A 251 13.71 -22.33 11.62
N ARG A 252 13.94 -23.21 12.57
CA ARG A 252 15.07 -23.14 13.51
C ARG A 252 16.37 -23.30 12.73
#